data_19c962541a481ca029f1a6044ae35094
#
_entry.id   19c962541a481ca029f1a6044ae35094
#
_cell.length_a   1.000
_cell.length_b   1.000
_cell.length_c   1.000
_cell.angle_alpha   90.00
_cell.angle_beta   90.00
_cell.angle_gamma   90.00
#
_symmetry.space_group_name_H-M   'P 1'
#
loop_
_entity.id
_entity.type
_entity.pdbx_description
1 polymer ?
#
loop_
_entity_poly.entity_id
_entity_poly.type
_entity_poly.pdbx_seq_one_letter_code
_entity_poly.pdbx_strand_id
1 'polypeptide(L)'
;MRYDVFVSAKLNISRNKACELIENKQILLNGEFKKTSFKITCQNPLEDESLKLTLLEELFVSRAAFKLKHFLQDHTFAIKDKICLDIGSSTGGFVQILHQNNAKHITALDVGSNQLHESLRNLKNIQICENTDLREFKSAILYDVITCDVSFISLTYLIYHIDKLAKDLIILLFKPQFEVGKNVKRDKNGVVKDAKAIKAAKESFEKACAKLGWILQASQESHLKGKEGNVEFFYAYRKN
;
A
#
# COMPACT_ATOMS: atom_id res chain seq x y z
N MET A 1 29.40 -5.79 15.53
CA MET A 1 28.28 -4.99 14.94
C MET A 1 27.02 -5.11 15.79
N ARG A 2 26.14 -4.10 15.89
CA ARG A 2 24.81 -4.25 16.55
C ARG A 2 23.86 -5.03 15.65
N TYR A 3 22.96 -5.81 16.25
CA TYR A 3 22.03 -6.65 15.51
C TYR A 3 21.06 -5.87 14.61
N ASP A 4 20.54 -4.74 15.09
CA ASP A 4 19.69 -3.85 14.27
C ASP A 4 20.43 -3.32 13.02
N VAL A 5 21.70 -3.02 13.13
CA VAL A 5 22.55 -2.60 11.99
C VAL A 5 22.83 -3.77 11.05
N PHE A 6 23.11 -4.95 11.61
CA PHE A 6 23.31 -6.16 10.82
C PHE A 6 22.08 -6.53 10.00
N VAL A 7 20.91 -6.57 10.63
CA VAL A 7 19.63 -6.86 9.95
C VAL A 7 19.34 -5.83 8.86
N SER A 8 19.54 -4.55 9.15
CA SER A 8 19.38 -3.46 8.19
C SER A 8 20.23 -3.66 6.94
N ALA A 9 21.50 -3.95 7.12
CA ALA A 9 22.45 -4.15 6.01
C ALA A 9 22.19 -5.46 5.25
N LYS A 10 21.96 -6.58 5.97
CA LYS A 10 21.77 -7.91 5.35
C LYS A 10 20.47 -8.01 4.53
N LEU A 11 19.40 -7.29 4.96
CA LEU A 11 18.10 -7.27 4.28
C LEU A 11 17.90 -6.05 3.37
N ASN A 12 18.88 -5.15 3.29
CA ASN A 12 18.79 -3.89 2.53
C ASN A 12 17.53 -3.08 2.90
N ILE A 13 17.28 -2.89 4.19
CA ILE A 13 16.16 -2.12 4.74
C ILE A 13 16.65 -1.01 5.66
N SER A 14 15.78 -0.01 5.95
CA SER A 14 16.13 1.01 6.93
C SER A 14 16.35 0.41 8.31
N ARG A 15 17.23 1.04 9.13
CA ARG A 15 17.47 0.62 10.50
C ARG A 15 16.21 0.65 11.36
N ASN A 16 15.33 1.62 11.14
CA ASN A 16 14.03 1.68 11.83
C ASN A 16 13.17 0.47 11.51
N LYS A 17 13.13 0.02 10.24
CA LYS A 17 12.43 -1.19 9.84
C LYS A 17 13.06 -2.44 10.45
N ALA A 18 14.38 -2.50 10.52
CA ALA A 18 15.09 -3.60 11.20
C ALA A 18 14.72 -3.66 12.70
N CYS A 19 14.68 -2.51 13.39
CA CYS A 19 14.24 -2.46 14.79
C CYS A 19 12.79 -2.95 14.94
N GLU A 20 11.87 -2.50 14.08
CA GLU A 20 10.47 -2.95 14.07
C GLU A 20 10.36 -4.47 13.94
N LEU A 21 11.07 -5.08 12.98
CA LEU A 21 11.07 -6.54 12.78
C LEU A 21 11.59 -7.30 14.01
N ILE A 22 12.66 -6.78 14.63
CA ILE A 22 13.26 -7.40 15.81
C ILE A 22 12.34 -7.31 17.03
N GLU A 23 11.76 -6.14 17.28
CA GLU A 23 10.88 -5.88 18.43
C GLU A 23 9.57 -6.65 18.32
N ASN A 24 9.03 -6.79 17.11
CA ASN A 24 7.83 -7.58 16.82
C ASN A 24 8.11 -9.10 16.73
N LYS A 25 9.35 -9.54 17.00
CA LYS A 25 9.75 -10.95 16.92
C LYS A 25 9.44 -11.58 15.55
N GLN A 26 9.68 -10.84 14.47
CA GLN A 26 9.45 -11.29 13.09
C GLN A 26 10.74 -11.83 12.45
N ILE A 27 11.88 -11.74 13.14
CA ILE A 27 13.19 -12.19 12.62
C ILE A 27 13.99 -12.92 13.69
N LEU A 28 14.63 -14.02 13.28
CA LEU A 28 15.51 -14.83 14.09
C LEU A 28 16.96 -14.71 13.58
N LEU A 29 17.91 -14.75 14.51
CA LEU A 29 19.33 -15.00 14.21
C LEU A 29 19.70 -16.39 14.71
N ASN A 30 20.10 -17.26 13.78
CA ASN A 30 20.44 -18.65 14.08
C ASN A 30 19.34 -19.39 14.88
N GLY A 31 18.06 -19.14 14.52
CA GLY A 31 16.90 -19.75 15.17
C GLY A 31 16.46 -19.10 16.49
N GLU A 32 17.10 -18.02 16.94
CA GLU A 32 16.78 -17.36 18.21
C GLU A 32 16.38 -15.90 18.04
N PHE A 33 15.45 -15.43 18.89
CA PHE A 33 15.15 -14.01 19.01
C PHE A 33 16.27 -13.27 19.72
N LYS A 34 16.75 -12.18 19.13
CA LYS A 34 17.74 -11.30 19.75
C LYS A 34 17.14 -9.89 19.95
N LYS A 35 17.66 -9.14 20.91
CA LYS A 35 17.32 -7.71 21.09
C LYS A 35 18.04 -6.85 20.07
N THR A 36 17.49 -5.69 19.72
CA THR A 36 18.11 -4.72 18.78
C THR A 36 19.56 -4.37 19.16
N SER A 37 19.85 -4.31 20.46
CA SER A 37 21.17 -3.99 21.02
C SER A 37 22.15 -5.18 21.08
N PHE A 38 21.75 -6.40 20.71
CA PHE A 38 22.62 -7.59 20.71
C PHE A 38 23.86 -7.31 19.85
N LYS A 39 25.04 -7.68 20.36
CA LYS A 39 26.31 -7.45 19.67
C LYS A 39 26.76 -8.73 18.95
N ILE A 40 26.95 -8.63 17.65
CA ILE A 40 27.60 -9.65 16.84
C ILE A 40 29.10 -9.36 16.87
N THR A 41 29.90 -10.34 17.30
CA THR A 41 31.32 -10.17 17.63
C THR A 41 32.29 -10.78 16.61
N CYS A 42 31.79 -11.39 15.54
CA CYS A 42 32.65 -11.88 14.46
C CYS A 42 33.31 -10.75 13.65
N GLN A 43 34.41 -11.08 12.96
CA GLN A 43 35.26 -10.10 12.29
C GLN A 43 34.58 -9.42 11.11
N ASN A 44 33.85 -10.19 10.27
CA ASN A 44 33.10 -9.71 9.10
C ASN A 44 31.64 -10.22 9.15
N PRO A 45 30.75 -9.63 9.98
CA PRO A 45 29.39 -10.16 10.17
C PRO A 45 28.54 -10.28 8.90
N LEU A 46 28.74 -9.38 7.94
CA LEU A 46 27.95 -9.39 6.69
C LEU A 46 28.36 -10.50 5.72
N GLU A 47 29.59 -11.00 5.82
CA GLU A 47 30.15 -12.06 4.99
C GLU A 47 30.09 -13.43 5.68
N ASP A 48 29.78 -13.46 6.98
CA ASP A 48 29.75 -14.68 7.77
C ASP A 48 28.49 -15.51 7.48
N GLU A 49 28.67 -16.62 6.77
CA GLU A 49 27.59 -17.54 6.39
C GLU A 49 26.99 -18.31 7.58
N SER A 50 27.68 -18.36 8.72
CA SER A 50 27.15 -18.97 9.95
C SER A 50 26.06 -18.13 10.59
N LEU A 51 25.95 -16.84 10.25
CA LEU A 51 24.94 -15.91 10.72
C LEU A 51 23.69 -15.97 9.82
N LYS A 52 22.79 -16.91 10.12
CA LYS A 52 21.55 -17.10 9.35
C LYS A 52 20.42 -16.25 9.92
N LEU A 53 19.89 -15.34 9.09
CA LEU A 53 18.65 -14.64 9.38
C LEU A 53 17.47 -15.45 8.84
N THR A 54 16.44 -15.64 9.67
CA THR A 54 15.18 -16.25 9.28
C THR A 54 14.06 -15.24 9.53
N LEU A 55 13.42 -14.78 8.46
CA LEU A 55 12.18 -14.00 8.54
C LEU A 55 11.02 -14.96 8.79
N LEU A 56 10.21 -14.69 9.80
CA LEU A 56 9.03 -15.48 10.12
C LEU A 56 7.80 -15.03 9.31
N GLU A 57 7.84 -13.81 8.79
CA GLU A 57 6.82 -13.23 7.93
C GLU A 57 7.44 -12.61 6.69
N GLU A 58 6.62 -12.44 5.66
CA GLU A 58 7.03 -11.81 4.42
C GLU A 58 7.41 -10.33 4.62
N LEU A 59 8.49 -9.92 3.97
CA LEU A 59 8.97 -8.54 4.06
C LEU A 59 8.23 -7.65 3.08
N PHE A 60 7.50 -6.66 3.61
CA PHE A 60 6.82 -5.66 2.79
C PHE A 60 7.52 -4.31 2.85
N VAL A 61 7.56 -3.62 1.70
CA VAL A 61 8.14 -2.28 1.57
C VAL A 61 7.41 -1.22 2.38
N SER A 62 6.12 -1.46 2.69
CA SER A 62 5.32 -0.56 3.54
C SER A 62 4.14 -1.28 4.19
N ARG A 63 3.54 -0.63 5.21
CA ARG A 63 2.30 -1.09 5.87
C ARG A 63 1.10 -1.17 4.91
N ALA A 64 1.10 -0.37 3.84
CA ALA A 64 0.04 -0.39 2.82
C ALA A 64 -0.06 -1.76 2.14
N ALA A 65 1.06 -2.46 1.95
CA ALA A 65 1.06 -3.82 1.39
C ALA A 65 0.17 -4.78 2.18
N PHE A 66 0.26 -4.78 3.51
CA PHE A 66 -0.59 -5.63 4.36
C PHE A 66 -2.07 -5.33 4.17
N LYS A 67 -2.46 -4.05 3.98
CA LYS A 67 -3.87 -3.68 3.77
C LYS A 67 -4.42 -4.34 2.51
N LEU A 68 -3.74 -4.16 1.37
CA LEU A 68 -4.18 -4.75 0.10
C LEU A 68 -4.10 -6.27 0.13
N LYS A 69 -3.04 -6.84 0.73
CA LYS A 69 -2.89 -8.30 0.87
C LYS A 69 -4.10 -8.92 1.58
N HIS A 70 -4.47 -8.41 2.75
CA HIS A 70 -5.61 -8.92 3.50
C HIS A 70 -6.92 -8.75 2.73
N PHE A 71 -7.13 -7.58 2.10
CA PHE A 71 -8.31 -7.36 1.30
C PHE A 71 -8.44 -8.38 0.13
N LEU A 72 -7.33 -8.69 -0.54
CA LEU A 72 -7.31 -9.70 -1.62
C LEU A 72 -7.42 -11.15 -1.09
N GLN A 73 -7.07 -11.41 0.17
CA GLN A 73 -7.30 -12.71 0.82
C GLN A 73 -8.78 -12.91 1.17
N ASP A 74 -9.44 -11.83 1.64
CA ASP A 74 -10.86 -11.87 2.00
C ASP A 74 -11.77 -11.90 0.75
N HIS A 75 -11.28 -11.36 -0.38
CA HIS A 75 -12.03 -11.23 -1.62
C HIS A 75 -11.21 -11.72 -2.82
N THR A 76 -11.71 -12.72 -3.51
CA THR A 76 -11.02 -13.31 -4.66
C THR A 76 -11.17 -12.45 -5.91
N PHE A 77 -10.16 -11.62 -6.20
CA PHE A 77 -10.06 -10.86 -7.44
C PHE A 77 -8.91 -11.36 -8.30
N ALA A 78 -9.14 -11.49 -9.61
CA ALA A 78 -8.13 -11.95 -10.55
C ALA A 78 -7.12 -10.82 -10.87
N ILE A 79 -5.90 -10.95 -10.38
CA ILE A 79 -4.77 -10.02 -10.64
C ILE A 79 -3.78 -10.64 -11.62
N LYS A 80 -3.64 -11.96 -11.63
CA LYS A 80 -2.70 -12.67 -12.49
C LYS A 80 -2.92 -12.31 -13.96
N ASP A 81 -1.83 -12.04 -14.68
CA ASP A 81 -1.78 -11.69 -16.09
C ASP A 81 -2.52 -10.39 -16.49
N LYS A 82 -2.89 -9.56 -15.49
CA LYS A 82 -3.58 -8.28 -15.68
C LYS A 82 -2.62 -7.11 -15.86
N ILE A 83 -3.07 -6.10 -16.61
CA ILE A 83 -2.41 -4.81 -16.71
C ILE A 83 -2.98 -3.91 -15.62
N CYS A 84 -2.12 -3.46 -14.69
CA CYS A 84 -2.52 -2.77 -13.47
C CYS A 84 -1.99 -1.33 -13.45
N LEU A 85 -2.77 -0.43 -12.85
CA LEU A 85 -2.35 0.93 -12.47
C LEU A 85 -2.49 1.06 -10.95
N ASP A 86 -1.40 1.45 -10.28
CA ASP A 86 -1.44 1.81 -8.86
C ASP A 86 -1.30 3.32 -8.69
N ILE A 87 -2.33 3.97 -8.17
CA ILE A 87 -2.43 5.42 -8.01
C ILE A 87 -2.09 5.78 -6.56
N GLY A 88 -1.08 6.66 -6.39
CA GLY A 88 -0.49 6.97 -5.09
C GLY A 88 0.44 5.85 -4.63
N SER A 89 1.29 5.38 -5.55
CA SER A 89 2.14 4.20 -5.33
C SER A 89 3.12 4.38 -4.15
N SER A 90 3.55 5.61 -3.85
CA SER A 90 4.46 5.92 -2.74
C SER A 90 5.64 4.94 -2.69
N THR A 91 5.93 4.32 -1.54
CA THR A 91 7.00 3.31 -1.41
C THR A 91 6.71 1.99 -2.14
N GLY A 92 5.53 1.82 -2.73
CA GLY A 92 5.19 0.66 -3.56
C GLY A 92 4.51 -0.49 -2.81
N GLY A 93 3.81 -0.20 -1.70
CA GLY A 93 3.14 -1.27 -0.96
C GLY A 93 2.12 -2.03 -1.80
N PHE A 94 1.23 -1.33 -2.51
CA PHE A 94 0.25 -1.97 -3.40
C PHE A 94 0.91 -2.54 -4.65
N VAL A 95 1.91 -1.84 -5.22
CA VAL A 95 2.73 -2.34 -6.34
C VAL A 95 3.34 -3.71 -6.03
N GLN A 96 3.91 -3.87 -4.82
CA GLN A 96 4.49 -5.14 -4.38
C GLN A 96 3.45 -6.26 -4.37
N ILE A 97 2.26 -6.01 -3.84
CA ILE A 97 1.19 -7.01 -3.79
C ILE A 97 0.68 -7.37 -5.19
N LEU A 98 0.51 -6.38 -6.08
CA LEU A 98 0.14 -6.65 -7.47
C LEU A 98 1.21 -7.49 -8.18
N HIS A 99 2.51 -7.20 -7.97
CA HIS A 99 3.62 -7.97 -8.52
C HIS A 99 3.62 -9.42 -7.99
N GLN A 100 3.46 -9.61 -6.69
CA GLN A 100 3.41 -10.93 -6.05
C GLN A 100 2.21 -11.77 -6.51
N ASN A 101 1.09 -11.12 -6.90
CA ASN A 101 -0.06 -11.76 -7.52
C ASN A 101 0.10 -11.94 -9.04
N ASN A 102 1.33 -11.85 -9.57
CA ASN A 102 1.68 -12.09 -10.97
C ASN A 102 0.96 -11.17 -11.96
N ALA A 103 0.78 -9.89 -11.62
CA ALA A 103 0.34 -8.90 -12.60
C ALA A 103 1.30 -8.87 -13.79
N LYS A 104 0.75 -8.83 -15.01
CA LYS A 104 1.53 -8.80 -16.26
C LYS A 104 2.35 -7.52 -16.38
N HIS A 105 1.74 -6.40 -16.04
CA HIS A 105 2.34 -5.07 -16.09
C HIS A 105 1.72 -4.20 -14.99
N ILE A 106 2.52 -3.35 -14.37
CA ILE A 106 2.11 -2.44 -13.31
C ILE A 106 2.65 -1.05 -13.63
N THR A 107 1.78 -0.07 -13.79
CA THR A 107 2.17 1.34 -13.81
C THR A 107 2.04 1.88 -12.39
N ALA A 108 3.16 2.28 -11.80
CA ALA A 108 3.21 2.89 -10.47
C ALA A 108 3.18 4.42 -10.61
N LEU A 109 2.03 5.04 -10.32
CA LEU A 109 1.79 6.47 -10.49
C LEU A 109 1.83 7.19 -9.15
N ASP A 110 2.66 8.24 -9.03
CA ASP A 110 2.74 9.09 -7.83
C ASP A 110 3.09 10.54 -8.18
N VAL A 111 2.58 11.48 -7.39
CA VAL A 111 2.92 12.91 -7.49
C VAL A 111 4.31 13.22 -6.91
N GLY A 112 4.80 12.38 -6.02
CA GLY A 112 6.12 12.49 -5.42
C GLY A 112 7.24 12.01 -6.34
N SER A 113 8.48 12.28 -5.94
CA SER A 113 9.68 11.83 -6.65
C SER A 113 10.50 10.89 -5.78
N ASN A 114 11.16 9.91 -6.41
CA ASN A 114 11.99 8.91 -5.74
C ASN A 114 11.28 8.19 -4.56
N GLN A 115 9.98 7.97 -4.69
CA GLN A 115 9.15 7.36 -3.65
C GLN A 115 9.26 5.84 -3.66
N LEU A 116 9.23 5.22 -4.85
CA LEU A 116 9.17 3.78 -5.00
C LEU A 116 10.43 3.13 -4.42
N HIS A 117 10.27 2.08 -3.63
CA HIS A 117 11.36 1.36 -2.98
C HIS A 117 12.30 0.73 -4.02
N GLU A 118 13.62 0.74 -3.75
CA GLU A 118 14.66 0.28 -4.68
C GLU A 118 14.43 -1.17 -5.17
N SER A 119 13.98 -2.07 -4.29
CA SER A 119 13.68 -3.46 -4.66
C SER A 119 12.61 -3.62 -5.73
N LEU A 120 11.76 -2.62 -5.95
CA LEU A 120 10.69 -2.63 -6.95
C LEU A 120 11.09 -1.91 -8.24
N ARG A 121 12.03 -0.96 -8.18
CA ARG A 121 12.42 -0.12 -9.33
C ARG A 121 12.99 -0.90 -10.50
N ASN A 122 13.67 -2.02 -10.23
CA ASN A 122 14.35 -2.82 -11.24
C ASN A 122 13.54 -4.01 -11.78
N LEU A 123 12.29 -4.16 -11.33
CA LEU A 123 11.42 -5.24 -11.79
C LEU A 123 10.88 -4.93 -13.18
N LYS A 124 11.07 -5.86 -14.11
CA LYS A 124 10.79 -5.67 -15.56
C LYS A 124 9.33 -5.38 -15.89
N ASN A 125 8.40 -5.79 -15.02
CA ASN A 125 6.96 -5.57 -15.21
C ASN A 125 6.43 -4.32 -14.51
N ILE A 126 7.31 -3.47 -13.95
CA ILE A 126 6.92 -2.24 -13.28
C ILE A 126 7.40 -1.03 -14.11
N GLN A 127 6.46 -0.19 -14.49
CA GLN A 127 6.69 1.12 -15.08
C GLN A 127 6.49 2.20 -14.02
N ILE A 128 7.50 3.03 -13.81
CA ILE A 128 7.49 4.10 -12.81
C ILE A 128 7.05 5.40 -13.45
N CYS A 129 5.99 6.02 -12.92
CA CYS A 129 5.44 7.31 -13.33
C CYS A 129 5.37 8.24 -12.12
N GLU A 130 6.52 8.66 -11.59
CA GLU A 130 6.65 9.62 -10.51
C GLU A 130 6.54 11.07 -11.03
N ASN A 131 6.36 12.05 -10.14
CA ASN A 131 6.13 13.48 -10.45
C ASN A 131 4.91 13.69 -11.37
N THR A 132 3.91 12.84 -11.26
CA THR A 132 2.77 12.85 -12.17
C THR A 132 1.45 12.83 -11.42
N ASP A 133 0.65 13.86 -11.61
CA ASP A 133 -0.72 13.89 -11.06
C ASP A 133 -1.65 13.07 -11.96
N LEU A 134 -2.51 12.24 -11.33
CA LEU A 134 -3.51 11.46 -12.04
C LEU A 134 -4.37 12.31 -13.00
N ARG A 135 -4.66 13.55 -12.62
CA ARG A 135 -5.51 14.46 -13.39
C ARG A 135 -4.87 14.90 -14.71
N GLU A 136 -3.54 14.81 -14.79
CA GLU A 136 -2.73 15.14 -15.97
C GLU A 136 -2.22 13.89 -16.68
N PHE A 137 -2.28 12.73 -16.00
CA PHE A 137 -1.80 11.46 -16.54
C PHE A 137 -2.61 11.01 -17.76
N LYS A 138 -1.89 10.70 -18.83
CA LYS A 138 -2.47 10.19 -20.09
C LYS A 138 -1.92 8.80 -20.36
N SER A 139 -2.80 7.87 -20.70
CA SER A 139 -2.43 6.52 -21.11
C SER A 139 -3.08 6.17 -22.43
N ALA A 140 -2.33 5.49 -23.31
CA ALA A 140 -2.86 4.94 -24.55
C ALA A 140 -3.61 3.62 -24.35
N ILE A 141 -3.51 3.03 -23.14
CA ILE A 141 -4.14 1.75 -22.79
C ILE A 141 -5.09 1.94 -21.63
N LEU A 142 -6.09 1.06 -21.55
CA LEU A 142 -6.93 0.90 -20.37
C LEU A 142 -6.34 -0.18 -19.45
N TYR A 143 -6.55 0.00 -18.16
CA TYR A 143 -6.04 -0.91 -17.13
C TYR A 143 -7.12 -1.90 -16.70
N ASP A 144 -6.79 -3.19 -16.70
CA ASP A 144 -7.68 -4.26 -16.24
C ASP A 144 -7.98 -4.12 -14.73
N VAL A 145 -6.98 -3.65 -13.96
CA VAL A 145 -7.10 -3.41 -12.51
C VAL A 145 -6.51 -2.06 -12.18
N ILE A 146 -7.25 -1.25 -11.45
CA ILE A 146 -6.75 0.00 -10.84
C ILE A 146 -6.82 -0.13 -9.34
N THR A 147 -5.70 0.13 -8.65
CA THR A 147 -5.63 0.33 -7.21
C THR A 147 -5.37 1.80 -6.89
N CYS A 148 -5.90 2.31 -5.76
CA CYS A 148 -5.71 3.69 -5.37
C CYS A 148 -5.61 3.83 -3.85
N ASP A 149 -4.45 4.30 -3.37
CA ASP A 149 -4.15 4.63 -1.97
C ASP A 149 -3.57 6.04 -1.85
N VAL A 150 -4.39 7.06 -2.12
CA VAL A 150 -3.98 8.46 -2.06
C VAL A 150 -4.23 9.08 -0.69
N SER A 151 -3.49 10.15 -0.39
CA SER A 151 -3.65 10.96 0.83
C SER A 151 -3.81 12.45 0.48
N PHE A 152 -4.45 13.20 1.38
CA PHE A 152 -4.65 14.65 1.30
C PHE A 152 -5.56 15.13 0.16
N ILE A 153 -6.24 14.24 -0.52
CA ILE A 153 -7.23 14.53 -1.55
C ILE A 153 -8.43 13.58 -1.38
N SER A 154 -9.63 14.06 -1.67
CA SER A 154 -10.82 13.21 -1.70
C SER A 154 -10.85 12.38 -2.98
N LEU A 155 -11.22 11.10 -2.86
CA LEU A 155 -11.41 10.19 -3.99
C LEU A 155 -12.47 10.72 -4.98
N THR A 156 -13.46 11.48 -4.51
CA THR A 156 -14.50 12.05 -5.39
C THR A 156 -13.96 12.98 -6.46
N TYR A 157 -12.79 13.61 -6.25
CA TYR A 157 -12.11 14.40 -7.28
C TYR A 157 -11.36 13.54 -8.30
N LEU A 158 -11.11 12.27 -7.99
CA LEU A 158 -10.29 11.37 -8.80
C LEU A 158 -11.09 10.34 -9.58
N ILE A 159 -12.30 9.96 -9.11
CA ILE A 159 -13.08 8.86 -9.72
C ILE A 159 -13.36 9.05 -11.21
N TYR A 160 -13.55 10.27 -11.68
CA TYR A 160 -13.74 10.56 -13.12
C TYR A 160 -12.46 10.28 -13.94
N HIS A 161 -11.30 10.59 -13.39
CA HIS A 161 -10.02 10.29 -14.04
C HIS A 161 -9.71 8.80 -13.99
N ILE A 162 -10.03 8.14 -12.89
CA ILE A 162 -9.94 6.69 -12.75
C ILE A 162 -10.85 6.00 -13.76
N ASP A 163 -12.10 6.47 -13.90
CA ASP A 163 -13.05 5.91 -14.85
C ASP A 163 -12.52 5.89 -16.28
N LYS A 164 -11.90 6.97 -16.74
CA LYS A 164 -11.31 7.05 -18.08
C LYS A 164 -10.20 6.05 -18.34
N LEU A 165 -9.52 5.58 -17.31
CA LEU A 165 -8.37 4.67 -17.38
C LEU A 165 -8.77 3.22 -17.09
N ALA A 166 -9.89 3.01 -16.39
CA ALA A 166 -10.35 1.70 -15.96
C ALA A 166 -11.02 0.94 -17.11
N LYS A 167 -10.67 -0.35 -17.22
CA LYS A 167 -11.34 -1.32 -18.09
C LYS A 167 -12.32 -2.20 -17.31
N ASP A 168 -11.98 -2.63 -16.09
CA ASP A 168 -12.76 -3.57 -15.32
C ASP A 168 -12.70 -3.30 -13.81
N LEU A 169 -11.72 -3.86 -13.09
CA LEU A 169 -11.65 -3.85 -11.63
C LEU A 169 -11.03 -2.57 -11.08
N ILE A 170 -11.69 -1.95 -10.10
CA ILE A 170 -11.22 -0.75 -9.42
C ILE A 170 -11.25 -1.01 -7.91
N ILE A 171 -10.10 -0.93 -7.24
CA ILE A 171 -9.93 -1.11 -5.79
C ILE A 171 -9.43 0.19 -5.16
N LEU A 172 -10.24 0.80 -4.32
CA LEU A 172 -9.97 2.10 -3.72
C LEU A 172 -9.88 2.00 -2.21
N LEU A 173 -8.91 2.67 -1.60
CA LEU A 173 -8.81 2.84 -0.16
C LEU A 173 -9.42 4.19 0.25
N PHE A 174 -10.65 4.15 0.72
CA PHE A 174 -11.40 5.30 1.22
C PHE A 174 -10.90 5.69 2.61
N LYS A 175 -10.50 6.94 2.77
CA LYS A 175 -9.94 7.49 4.01
C LYS A 175 -10.86 8.58 4.55
N PRO A 176 -11.68 8.30 5.58
CA PRO A 176 -12.65 9.26 6.12
C PRO A 176 -12.07 10.65 6.40
N GLN A 177 -10.82 10.72 6.88
CA GLN A 177 -10.17 11.99 7.20
C GLN A 177 -10.01 12.94 6.01
N PHE A 178 -10.06 12.45 4.78
CA PHE A 178 -9.98 13.26 3.56
C PHE A 178 -11.34 13.43 2.86
N GLU A 179 -12.38 12.72 3.32
CA GLU A 179 -13.70 12.66 2.67
C GLU A 179 -14.79 13.43 3.41
N VAL A 180 -14.72 13.53 4.75
CA VAL A 180 -15.79 14.14 5.58
C VAL A 180 -15.85 15.67 5.53
N GLY A 181 -14.97 16.33 4.75
CA GLY A 181 -14.90 17.79 4.70
C GLY A 181 -14.16 18.42 5.89
N LYS A 182 -13.83 19.71 5.75
CA LYS A 182 -12.95 20.43 6.70
C LYS A 182 -13.62 20.74 8.04
N ASN A 183 -14.93 20.89 8.08
CA ASN A 183 -15.68 21.31 9.26
C ASN A 183 -15.96 20.19 10.27
N VAL A 184 -15.73 18.93 9.91
CA VAL A 184 -15.91 17.80 10.83
C VAL A 184 -14.74 17.75 11.81
N LYS A 185 -15.08 17.68 13.10
CA LYS A 185 -14.10 17.69 14.20
C LYS A 185 -13.19 16.46 14.15
N ARG A 186 -11.89 16.71 14.32
CA ARG A 186 -10.84 15.69 14.45
C ARG A 186 -10.23 15.77 15.83
N ASP A 187 -9.70 14.67 16.34
CA ASP A 187 -8.90 14.68 17.56
C ASP A 187 -7.50 15.30 17.30
N LYS A 188 -6.66 15.36 18.35
CA LYS A 188 -5.30 15.92 18.27
C LYS A 188 -4.37 15.23 17.24
N ASN A 189 -4.70 14.01 16.85
CA ASN A 189 -3.94 13.23 15.86
C ASN A 189 -4.57 13.30 14.47
N GLY A 190 -5.63 14.10 14.27
CA GLY A 190 -6.35 14.18 12.99
C GLY A 190 -7.35 13.04 12.74
N VAL A 191 -7.67 12.24 13.79
CA VAL A 191 -8.61 11.13 13.67
C VAL A 191 -10.05 11.62 13.70
N VAL A 192 -10.83 11.20 12.70
CA VAL A 192 -12.28 11.45 12.62
C VAL A 192 -13.02 10.41 13.42
N LYS A 193 -13.81 10.86 14.43
CA LYS A 193 -14.62 9.99 15.30
C LYS A 193 -16.12 10.15 15.08
N ASP A 194 -16.55 11.11 14.27
CA ASP A 194 -17.95 11.35 13.95
C ASP A 194 -18.48 10.27 12.99
N ALA A 195 -19.13 9.26 13.55
CA ALA A 195 -19.67 8.13 12.80
C ALA A 195 -20.77 8.57 11.79
N LYS A 196 -21.55 9.65 12.09
CA LYS A 196 -22.56 10.16 11.18
C LYS A 196 -21.92 10.83 9.96
N ALA A 197 -20.87 11.62 10.19
CA ALA A 197 -20.12 12.27 9.11
C ALA A 197 -19.42 11.22 8.23
N ILE A 198 -18.81 10.18 8.83
CA ILE A 198 -18.19 9.09 8.08
C ILE A 198 -19.22 8.36 7.23
N LYS A 199 -20.40 8.02 7.80
CA LYS A 199 -21.47 7.36 7.07
C LYS A 199 -21.95 8.21 5.88
N ALA A 200 -22.22 9.50 6.10
CA ALA A 200 -22.66 10.41 5.04
C ALA A 200 -21.62 10.54 3.92
N ALA A 201 -20.31 10.60 4.26
CA ALA A 201 -19.23 10.66 3.28
C ALA A 201 -19.17 9.36 2.44
N LYS A 202 -19.30 8.17 3.07
CA LYS A 202 -19.38 6.89 2.39
C LYS A 202 -20.55 6.83 1.41
N GLU A 203 -21.75 7.17 1.87
CA GLU A 203 -22.97 7.19 1.03
C GLU A 203 -22.82 8.16 -0.16
N SER A 204 -22.23 9.32 0.05
CA SER A 204 -21.97 10.30 -1.01
C SER A 204 -20.97 9.76 -2.04
N PHE A 205 -19.90 9.12 -1.59
CA PHE A 205 -18.89 8.48 -2.43
C PHE A 205 -19.49 7.34 -3.26
N GLU A 206 -20.24 6.43 -2.63
CA GLU A 206 -20.90 5.31 -3.31
C GLU A 206 -21.90 5.79 -4.38
N LYS A 207 -22.67 6.86 -4.09
CA LYS A 207 -23.55 7.49 -5.08
C LYS A 207 -22.78 8.10 -6.26
N ALA A 208 -21.61 8.68 -6.00
CA ALA A 208 -20.76 9.23 -7.06
C ALA A 208 -20.19 8.12 -7.98
N CYS A 209 -19.74 7.01 -7.40
CA CYS A 209 -19.29 5.84 -8.15
C CYS A 209 -20.44 5.21 -8.99
N ALA A 210 -21.63 5.09 -8.40
CA ALA A 210 -22.80 4.55 -9.10
C ALA A 210 -23.23 5.41 -10.31
N LYS A 211 -23.06 6.75 -10.24
CA LYS A 211 -23.32 7.65 -11.38
C LYS A 211 -22.36 7.41 -12.56
N LEU A 212 -21.16 6.86 -12.31
CA LEU A 212 -20.23 6.45 -13.36
C LEU A 212 -20.53 5.04 -13.91
N GLY A 213 -21.59 4.39 -13.43
CA GLY A 213 -21.96 3.04 -13.83
C GLY A 213 -21.15 1.94 -13.14
N TRP A 214 -20.41 2.29 -12.07
CA TRP A 214 -19.61 1.29 -11.34
C TRP A 214 -20.50 0.42 -10.46
N ILE A 215 -20.27 -0.89 -10.51
CA ILE A 215 -21.01 -1.89 -9.73
C ILE A 215 -20.16 -2.33 -8.54
N LEU A 216 -20.64 -2.04 -7.32
CA LEU A 216 -19.96 -2.44 -6.08
C LEU A 216 -19.89 -3.95 -5.98
N GLN A 217 -18.67 -4.47 -5.77
CA GLN A 217 -18.39 -5.89 -5.57
C GLN A 217 -18.11 -6.21 -4.10
N ALA A 218 -17.36 -5.34 -3.42
CA ALA A 218 -17.01 -5.50 -2.03
C ALA A 218 -16.78 -4.14 -1.36
N SER A 219 -17.14 -4.04 -0.08
CA SER A 219 -16.79 -2.94 0.80
C SER A 219 -16.47 -3.48 2.18
N GLN A 220 -15.29 -3.13 2.71
CA GLN A 220 -14.81 -3.67 3.98
C GLN A 220 -13.90 -2.69 4.69
N GLU A 221 -13.94 -2.69 6.02
CA GLU A 221 -12.96 -2.00 6.85
C GLU A 221 -11.56 -2.61 6.63
N SER A 222 -10.54 -1.78 6.46
CA SER A 222 -9.16 -2.23 6.36
C SER A 222 -8.72 -2.89 7.67
N HIS A 223 -8.10 -4.07 7.61
CA HIS A 223 -7.54 -4.75 8.79
C HIS A 223 -6.51 -3.90 9.54
N LEU A 224 -5.88 -2.94 8.87
CA LEU A 224 -4.93 -2.01 9.46
C LEU A 224 -5.44 -0.58 9.37
N LYS A 225 -5.43 0.11 10.49
CA LYS A 225 -5.71 1.55 10.56
C LYS A 225 -4.63 2.37 9.88
N GLY A 226 -4.99 3.56 9.45
CA GLY A 226 -4.04 4.58 9.01
C GLY A 226 -2.99 4.90 10.07
N LYS A 227 -1.89 5.54 9.65
CA LYS A 227 -0.74 5.84 10.55
C LYS A 227 -1.15 6.57 11.82
N GLU A 228 -2.08 7.51 11.72
CA GLU A 228 -2.56 8.32 12.84
C GLU A 228 -3.74 7.68 13.60
N GLY A 229 -4.18 6.46 13.19
CA GLY A 229 -5.25 5.70 13.84
C GLY A 229 -6.63 5.82 13.20
N ASN A 230 -6.78 6.51 12.07
CA ASN A 230 -8.02 6.55 11.32
C ASN A 230 -8.40 5.16 10.81
N VAL A 231 -9.67 4.82 10.94
CA VAL A 231 -10.26 3.68 10.25
C VAL A 231 -10.35 4.01 8.76
N GLU A 232 -9.99 3.07 7.92
CA GLU A 232 -10.01 3.20 6.47
C GLU A 232 -10.82 2.06 5.86
N PHE A 233 -11.38 2.25 4.67
CA PHE A 233 -12.28 1.28 4.06
C PHE A 233 -11.85 0.98 2.63
N PHE A 234 -11.77 -0.29 2.30
CA PHE A 234 -11.66 -0.72 0.92
C PHE A 234 -13.03 -0.72 0.23
N TYR A 235 -13.02 -0.33 -1.02
CA TYR A 235 -14.11 -0.48 -1.97
C TYR A 235 -13.58 -1.13 -3.24
N ALA A 236 -14.22 -2.19 -3.69
CA ALA A 236 -13.96 -2.80 -4.99
C ALA A 236 -15.19 -2.65 -5.88
N TYR A 237 -14.97 -2.14 -7.08
CA TYR A 237 -15.99 -1.96 -8.09
C TYR A 237 -15.61 -2.67 -9.39
N ARG A 238 -16.61 -3.07 -10.16
CA ARG A 238 -16.49 -3.40 -11.56
C ARG A 238 -17.04 -2.25 -12.40
N LYS A 239 -16.34 -1.92 -13.47
CA LYS A 239 -16.84 -0.99 -14.50
C LYS A 239 -17.66 -1.79 -15.51
N ASN A 240 -18.83 -1.25 -15.86
CA ASN A 240 -19.65 -1.76 -16.98
C ASN A 240 -19.04 -1.38 -18.32
#